data_69cf2c54a0bd3a35dd5117a312087059
#
_entry.id   69cf2c54a0bd3a35dd5117a312087059
#
_cell.length_a   1.000
_cell.length_b   1.000
_cell.length_c   1.000
_cell.angle_alpha   90.00
_cell.angle_beta   90.00
_cell.angle_gamma   90.00
#
_symmetry.space_group_name_H-M   'P 1'
#
loop_
_entity.id
_entity.type
_entity.pdbx_description
1 polymer ?
#
loop_
_entity_poly.entity_id
_entity_poly.type
_entity_poly.pdbx_seq_one_letter_code
_entity_poly.pdbx_strand_id
1 'polypeptide(L)'
;MKSAPAKIAIAIVTGNRSTYLKELLASAAAMDTAPFAIVVVDNASTDDNQDVVANATADFPAGMLTNHRLETNTGGSGGFSEGTKVALELGADWVWLMDDDVEILPDALEQFAPWMERFKVIHGRRYDFDGSPFYWQAKFNQFLGVPLPYSGKQFGREGYAITNSGTFEGMLIHADIVREIGLPDPRFFISWDDATYAWLAAQHNQVAYVDEFVLKR
;
A
#
# COMPACT_ATOMS: atom_id res chain seq x y z
N MET A 1 -2.23 -28.51 10.45
CA MET A 1 -3.44 -27.73 10.11
C MET A 1 -2.96 -26.56 9.27
N LYS A 2 -3.49 -26.37 8.04
CA LYS A 2 -3.19 -25.13 7.29
C LYS A 2 -3.80 -23.98 8.08
N SER A 3 -3.01 -22.96 8.40
CA SER A 3 -3.52 -21.71 8.98
C SER A 3 -4.59 -21.13 8.04
N ALA A 4 -5.58 -20.43 8.59
CA ALA A 4 -6.50 -19.66 7.76
C ALA A 4 -5.70 -18.69 6.87
N PRO A 5 -6.17 -18.39 5.64
CA PRO A 5 -5.49 -17.43 4.78
C PRO A 5 -5.39 -16.08 5.48
N ALA A 6 -4.27 -15.40 5.31
CA ALA A 6 -4.04 -14.08 5.89
C ALA A 6 -5.08 -13.08 5.36
N LYS A 7 -5.65 -12.27 6.25
CA LYS A 7 -6.62 -11.23 5.90
C LYS A 7 -5.87 -9.97 5.47
N ILE A 8 -5.76 -9.76 4.16
CA ILE A 8 -5.11 -8.57 3.59
C ILE A 8 -6.18 -7.54 3.25
N ALA A 9 -6.13 -6.36 3.87
CA ALA A 9 -6.95 -5.22 3.47
C ALA A 9 -6.13 -4.27 2.61
N ILE A 10 -6.71 -3.78 1.51
CA ILE A 10 -6.14 -2.71 0.69
C ILE A 10 -6.67 -1.39 1.22
N ALA A 11 -5.79 -0.44 1.53
CA ALA A 11 -6.15 0.92 1.93
C ALA A 11 -5.70 1.89 0.83
N ILE A 12 -6.68 2.49 0.16
CA ILE A 12 -6.51 3.42 -0.96
C ILE A 12 -6.80 4.83 -0.47
N VAL A 13 -5.91 5.78 -0.73
CA VAL A 13 -6.14 7.19 -0.45
C VAL A 13 -6.37 7.93 -1.76
N THR A 14 -7.46 8.71 -1.82
CA THR A 14 -7.84 9.48 -3.01
C THR A 14 -8.31 10.88 -2.65
N GLY A 15 -8.15 11.83 -3.57
CA GLY A 15 -8.63 13.21 -3.41
C GLY A 15 -8.76 13.93 -4.75
N ASN A 16 -9.99 14.11 -5.24
CA ASN A 16 -10.30 14.75 -6.53
C ASN A 16 -9.62 14.07 -7.73
N ARG A 17 -9.61 12.73 -7.76
CA ARG A 17 -8.92 11.93 -8.77
C ARG A 17 -9.77 10.74 -9.22
N SER A 18 -11.07 10.96 -9.44
CA SER A 18 -12.09 9.95 -9.74
C SER A 18 -11.73 9.02 -10.91
N THR A 19 -11.04 9.52 -11.93
CA THR A 19 -10.60 8.69 -13.08
C THR A 19 -9.60 7.64 -12.65
N TYR A 20 -8.57 8.01 -11.91
CA TYR A 20 -7.54 7.08 -11.42
C TYR A 20 -8.13 6.08 -10.44
N LEU A 21 -8.95 6.54 -9.49
CA LEU A 21 -9.64 5.68 -8.55
C LEU A 21 -10.49 4.61 -9.27
N LYS A 22 -11.17 4.97 -10.35
CA LYS A 22 -11.94 4.04 -11.16
C LYS A 22 -11.06 2.96 -11.79
N GLU A 23 -9.91 3.33 -12.34
CA GLU A 23 -8.96 2.39 -12.94
C GLU A 23 -8.38 1.45 -11.88
N LEU A 24 -8.00 1.97 -10.72
CA LEU A 24 -7.51 1.18 -9.61
C LEU A 24 -8.57 0.18 -9.11
N LEU A 25 -9.81 0.61 -8.87
CA LEU A 25 -10.87 -0.28 -8.42
C LEU A 25 -11.20 -1.37 -9.45
N ALA A 26 -11.17 -1.04 -10.74
CA ALA A 26 -11.34 -2.03 -11.81
C ALA A 26 -10.20 -3.08 -11.79
N SER A 27 -8.95 -2.67 -11.57
CA SER A 27 -7.82 -3.59 -11.43
C SER A 27 -7.93 -4.46 -10.16
N ALA A 28 -8.40 -3.88 -9.06
CA ALA A 28 -8.65 -4.63 -7.81
C ALA A 28 -9.74 -5.70 -7.98
N ALA A 29 -10.80 -5.40 -8.76
CA ALA A 29 -11.84 -6.38 -9.08
C ALA A 29 -11.35 -7.51 -10.01
N ALA A 30 -10.26 -7.28 -10.75
CA ALA A 30 -9.67 -8.24 -11.66
C ALA A 30 -8.55 -9.10 -11.04
N MET A 31 -8.31 -9.00 -9.72
CA MET A 31 -7.29 -9.81 -9.03
C MET A 31 -7.67 -11.28 -9.01
N ASP A 32 -6.68 -12.16 -9.19
CA ASP A 32 -6.84 -13.62 -9.15
C ASP A 32 -7.24 -14.10 -7.74
N THR A 33 -6.62 -13.53 -6.72
CA THR A 33 -7.01 -13.69 -5.31
C THR A 33 -7.63 -12.40 -4.78
N ALA A 34 -8.88 -12.47 -4.34
CA ALA A 34 -9.58 -11.32 -3.77
C ALA A 34 -8.97 -10.93 -2.41
N PRO A 35 -8.82 -9.62 -2.11
CA PRO A 35 -8.42 -9.16 -0.79
C PRO A 35 -9.53 -9.43 0.25
N PHE A 36 -9.17 -9.38 1.52
CA PHE A 36 -10.14 -9.49 2.62
C PHE A 36 -11.10 -8.29 2.66
N ALA A 37 -10.57 -7.08 2.44
CA ALA A 37 -11.34 -5.83 2.39
C ALA A 37 -10.62 -4.80 1.53
N ILE A 38 -11.37 -3.82 1.03
CA ILE A 38 -10.85 -2.61 0.36
C ILE A 38 -11.43 -1.41 1.08
N VAL A 39 -10.57 -0.55 1.58
CA VAL A 39 -10.93 0.71 2.26
C VAL A 39 -10.49 1.86 1.35
N VAL A 40 -11.44 2.55 0.76
CA VAL A 40 -11.18 3.81 0.04
C VAL A 40 -11.35 4.95 1.02
N VAL A 41 -10.28 5.69 1.26
CA VAL A 41 -10.33 6.94 2.04
C VAL A 41 -10.46 8.11 1.06
N ASP A 42 -11.67 8.64 0.97
CA ASP A 42 -11.97 9.85 0.20
C ASP A 42 -11.61 11.10 1.03
N ASN A 43 -10.52 11.74 0.67
CA ASN A 43 -9.95 12.88 1.39
C ASN A 43 -10.69 14.21 1.06
N ALA A 44 -12.00 14.23 1.35
CA ALA A 44 -12.93 15.34 1.14
C ALA A 44 -13.04 15.80 -0.33
N SER A 45 -13.10 14.86 -1.26
CA SER A 45 -13.23 15.16 -2.70
C SER A 45 -14.51 15.92 -3.04
N THR A 46 -14.43 16.74 -4.07
CA THR A 46 -15.55 17.50 -4.63
C THR A 46 -15.93 17.04 -6.04
N ASP A 47 -15.21 16.05 -6.57
CA ASP A 47 -15.47 15.38 -7.85
C ASP A 47 -16.37 14.13 -7.65
N ASP A 48 -16.43 13.28 -8.69
CA ASP A 48 -17.31 12.09 -8.74
C ASP A 48 -16.74 10.88 -7.96
N ASN A 49 -15.76 11.04 -7.06
CA ASN A 49 -15.15 9.93 -6.32
C ASN A 49 -16.19 9.06 -5.60
N GLN A 50 -17.22 9.67 -4.99
CA GLN A 50 -18.26 8.91 -4.30
C GLN A 50 -19.07 8.03 -5.24
N ASP A 51 -19.43 8.57 -6.41
CA ASP A 51 -20.18 7.83 -7.43
C ASP A 51 -19.33 6.70 -8.00
N VAL A 52 -18.01 6.91 -8.18
CA VAL A 52 -17.08 5.88 -8.61
C VAL A 52 -17.08 4.71 -7.62
N VAL A 53 -16.93 4.98 -6.31
CA VAL A 53 -16.94 3.91 -5.30
C VAL A 53 -18.30 3.22 -5.22
N ALA A 54 -19.41 3.98 -5.25
CA ALA A 54 -20.74 3.42 -5.21
C ALA A 54 -21.02 2.48 -6.40
N ASN A 55 -20.61 2.88 -7.60
CA ASN A 55 -20.76 2.07 -8.81
C ASN A 55 -19.87 0.81 -8.77
N ALA A 56 -18.65 0.93 -8.29
CA ALA A 56 -17.71 -0.19 -8.19
C ALA A 56 -18.14 -1.25 -7.14
N THR A 57 -19.03 -0.90 -6.21
CA THR A 57 -19.50 -1.85 -5.16
C THR A 57 -20.13 -3.11 -5.74
N ALA A 58 -20.72 -3.03 -6.95
CA ALA A 58 -21.32 -4.18 -7.62
C ALA A 58 -20.28 -5.22 -8.11
N ASP A 59 -19.03 -4.83 -8.28
CA ASP A 59 -17.94 -5.68 -8.77
C ASP A 59 -17.29 -6.49 -7.62
N PHE A 60 -17.66 -6.23 -6.37
CA PHE A 60 -17.09 -6.86 -5.19
C PHE A 60 -18.15 -7.61 -4.36
N PRO A 61 -17.75 -8.64 -3.61
CA PRO A 61 -18.61 -9.25 -2.60
C PRO A 61 -19.16 -8.21 -1.61
N ALA A 62 -20.39 -8.41 -1.15
CA ALA A 62 -21.04 -7.49 -0.23
C ALA A 62 -20.21 -7.22 1.03
N GLY A 63 -19.95 -5.97 1.31
CA GLY A 63 -19.16 -5.51 2.47
C GLY A 63 -17.64 -5.55 2.29
N MET A 64 -17.12 -5.97 1.14
CA MET A 64 -15.67 -5.97 0.87
C MET A 64 -15.15 -4.55 0.60
N LEU A 65 -15.87 -3.74 -0.16
CA LEU A 65 -15.51 -2.35 -0.48
C LEU A 65 -16.19 -1.40 0.50
N THR A 66 -15.38 -0.59 1.18
CA THR A 66 -15.83 0.44 2.13
C THR A 66 -15.37 1.82 1.64
N ASN A 67 -16.27 2.78 1.59
CA ASN A 67 -15.94 4.19 1.36
C ASN A 67 -15.89 4.91 2.71
N HIS A 68 -14.71 5.39 3.09
CA HIS A 68 -14.47 6.19 4.30
C HIS A 68 -14.18 7.64 3.90
N ARG A 69 -15.23 8.47 3.87
CA ARG A 69 -15.08 9.88 3.50
C ARG A 69 -14.69 10.72 4.70
N LEU A 70 -13.65 11.54 4.55
CA LEU A 70 -13.23 12.53 5.53
C LEU A 70 -14.03 13.84 5.36
N GLU A 71 -14.23 14.57 6.44
CA GLU A 71 -14.92 15.87 6.42
C GLU A 71 -14.06 16.97 5.81
N THR A 72 -12.73 16.87 5.96
CA THR A 72 -11.75 17.83 5.46
C THR A 72 -10.55 17.10 4.85
N ASN A 73 -9.85 17.76 3.93
CA ASN A 73 -8.60 17.24 3.39
C ASN A 73 -7.50 17.25 4.45
N THR A 74 -7.06 16.06 4.85
CA THR A 74 -6.00 15.83 5.85
C THR A 74 -4.65 15.53 5.23
N GLY A 75 -4.51 15.69 3.91
CA GLY A 75 -3.33 15.29 3.16
C GLY A 75 -3.23 13.77 2.98
N GLY A 76 -2.24 13.33 2.22
CA GLY A 76 -1.98 11.90 2.02
C GLY A 76 -1.74 11.18 3.34
N SER A 77 -0.94 11.75 4.22
CA SER A 77 -0.59 11.18 5.50
C SER A 77 -1.80 10.92 6.41
N GLY A 78 -2.73 11.88 6.49
CA GLY A 78 -3.97 11.70 7.24
C GLY A 78 -4.88 10.64 6.63
N GLY A 79 -4.93 10.58 5.29
CA GLY A 79 -5.66 9.55 4.57
C GLY A 79 -5.11 8.15 4.85
N PHE A 80 -3.79 7.95 4.79
CA PHE A 80 -3.15 6.66 5.11
C PHE A 80 -3.31 6.29 6.58
N SER A 81 -3.28 7.26 7.49
CA SER A 81 -3.56 7.03 8.91
C SER A 81 -4.96 6.45 9.12
N GLU A 82 -5.99 7.10 8.57
CA GLU A 82 -7.38 6.64 8.68
C GLU A 82 -7.61 5.32 7.94
N GLY A 83 -7.06 5.14 6.73
CA GLY A 83 -7.17 3.89 5.97
C GLY A 83 -6.59 2.69 6.73
N THR A 84 -5.40 2.88 7.33
CA THR A 84 -4.75 1.86 8.16
C THR A 84 -5.61 1.53 9.39
N LYS A 85 -6.13 2.54 10.07
CA LYS A 85 -6.99 2.38 11.25
C LYS A 85 -8.25 1.58 10.91
N VAL A 86 -8.99 1.98 9.86
CA VAL A 86 -10.21 1.29 9.42
C VAL A 86 -9.92 -0.15 9.01
N ALA A 87 -8.83 -0.41 8.27
CA ALA A 87 -8.43 -1.76 7.90
C ALA A 87 -8.20 -2.66 9.14
N LEU A 88 -7.54 -2.14 10.17
CA LEU A 88 -7.33 -2.87 11.43
C LEU A 88 -8.63 -3.08 12.22
N GLU A 89 -9.54 -2.11 12.24
CA GLU A 89 -10.86 -2.23 12.88
C GLU A 89 -11.73 -3.30 12.21
N LEU A 90 -11.60 -3.49 10.89
CA LEU A 90 -12.22 -4.60 10.15
C LEU A 90 -11.60 -5.96 10.46
N GLY A 91 -10.47 -6.00 11.14
CA GLY A 91 -9.77 -7.22 11.56
C GLY A 91 -8.77 -7.74 10.54
N ALA A 92 -8.16 -6.87 9.75
CA ALA A 92 -7.08 -7.23 8.84
C ALA A 92 -5.82 -7.68 9.61
N ASP A 93 -5.15 -8.71 9.09
CA ASP A 93 -3.83 -9.14 9.54
C ASP A 93 -2.72 -8.32 8.87
N TRP A 94 -2.99 -7.85 7.64
CA TRP A 94 -2.11 -7.06 6.80
C TRP A 94 -2.84 -5.90 6.17
N VAL A 95 -2.14 -4.77 6.03
CA VAL A 95 -2.64 -3.59 5.30
C VAL A 95 -1.72 -3.32 4.12
N TRP A 96 -2.30 -3.28 2.92
CA TRP A 96 -1.60 -2.90 1.70
C TRP A 96 -1.99 -1.48 1.33
N LEU A 97 -1.06 -0.55 1.53
CA LEU A 97 -1.24 0.89 1.33
C LEU A 97 -0.94 1.26 -0.12
N MET A 98 -1.76 2.12 -0.72
CA MET A 98 -1.50 2.65 -2.06
C MET A 98 -2.24 3.95 -2.33
N ASP A 99 -1.67 4.76 -3.22
CA ASP A 99 -2.32 5.92 -3.82
C ASP A 99 -3.33 5.47 -4.89
N ASP A 100 -4.15 6.40 -5.37
CA ASP A 100 -5.20 6.12 -6.35
C ASP A 100 -4.71 6.02 -7.80
N ASP A 101 -3.45 6.37 -8.10
CA ASP A 101 -2.89 6.44 -9.45
C ASP A 101 -2.01 5.24 -9.84
N VAL A 102 -2.32 4.08 -9.30
CA VAL A 102 -1.73 2.80 -9.67
C VAL A 102 -2.81 1.80 -10.08
N GLU A 103 -2.42 0.76 -10.79
CA GLU A 103 -3.24 -0.42 -11.04
C GLU A 103 -2.58 -1.65 -10.41
N ILE A 104 -3.39 -2.54 -9.83
CA ILE A 104 -2.94 -3.78 -9.21
C ILE A 104 -2.76 -4.84 -10.28
N LEU A 105 -1.64 -5.56 -10.28
CA LEU A 105 -1.47 -6.72 -11.15
C LEU A 105 -2.31 -7.90 -10.65
N PRO A 106 -2.90 -8.72 -11.55
CA PRO A 106 -3.86 -9.76 -11.15
C PRO A 106 -3.31 -10.74 -10.11
N ASP A 107 -2.06 -11.14 -10.20
CA ASP A 107 -1.38 -12.11 -9.34
C ASP A 107 -0.62 -11.48 -8.15
N ALA A 108 -0.88 -10.21 -7.83
CA ALA A 108 -0.09 -9.46 -6.85
C ALA A 108 -0.06 -10.09 -5.46
N LEU A 109 -1.17 -10.64 -4.97
CA LEU A 109 -1.21 -11.28 -3.64
C LEU A 109 -0.48 -12.62 -3.63
N GLU A 110 -0.50 -13.36 -4.73
CA GLU A 110 0.28 -14.59 -4.92
C GLU A 110 1.78 -14.30 -4.91
N GLN A 111 2.19 -13.20 -5.54
CA GLN A 111 3.58 -12.73 -5.54
C GLN A 111 4.05 -12.33 -4.13
N PHE A 112 3.20 -11.75 -3.31
CA PHE A 112 3.54 -11.42 -1.93
C PHE A 112 3.56 -12.63 -0.98
N ALA A 113 2.76 -13.65 -1.22
CA ALA A 113 2.52 -14.74 -0.28
C ALA A 113 3.80 -15.41 0.28
N PRO A 114 4.82 -15.79 -0.52
CA PRO A 114 6.04 -16.40 0.01
C PRO A 114 6.87 -15.43 0.86
N TRP A 115 6.76 -14.12 0.62
CA TRP A 115 7.50 -13.10 1.35
C TRP A 115 6.86 -12.76 2.70
N MET A 116 5.53 -12.88 2.81
CA MET A 116 4.78 -12.67 4.06
C MET A 116 5.17 -13.68 5.16
N GLU A 117 5.69 -14.85 4.78
CA GLU A 117 6.23 -15.83 5.74
C GLU A 117 7.59 -15.38 6.33
N ARG A 118 8.30 -14.48 5.65
CA ARG A 118 9.67 -14.06 6.00
C ARG A 118 9.73 -12.66 6.61
N PHE A 119 8.91 -11.74 6.12
CA PHE A 119 8.96 -10.32 6.45
C PHE A 119 7.59 -9.81 6.86
N LYS A 120 7.57 -8.82 7.73
CA LYS A 120 6.34 -8.16 8.18
C LYS A 120 6.11 -6.77 7.55
N VAL A 121 7.07 -6.25 6.80
CA VAL A 121 6.95 -5.04 5.99
C VAL A 121 7.61 -5.31 4.64
N ILE A 122 6.83 -5.21 3.57
CA ILE A 122 7.22 -5.64 2.23
C ILE A 122 6.83 -4.56 1.23
N HIS A 123 7.75 -4.25 0.32
CA HIS A 123 7.47 -3.46 -0.87
C HIS A 123 7.70 -4.32 -2.11
N GLY A 124 6.72 -4.36 -3.00
CA GLY A 124 6.87 -4.93 -4.33
C GLY A 124 7.38 -3.90 -5.33
N ARG A 125 7.61 -4.36 -6.55
CA ARG A 125 7.96 -3.52 -7.70
C ARG A 125 6.73 -3.04 -8.44
N ARG A 126 6.94 -2.01 -9.22
CA ARG A 126 5.95 -1.41 -10.10
C ARG A 126 6.50 -1.28 -11.52
N TYR A 127 5.64 -1.45 -12.51
CA TYR A 127 5.90 -0.99 -13.88
C TYR A 127 5.54 0.50 -14.02
N ASP A 128 6.26 1.20 -14.87
CA ASP A 128 5.94 2.56 -15.31
C ASP A 128 4.95 2.54 -16.48
N PHE A 129 4.45 3.70 -16.92
CA PHE A 129 3.50 3.88 -18.02
C PHE A 129 3.92 3.21 -19.34
N ASP A 130 5.22 3.13 -19.60
CA ASP A 130 5.77 2.50 -20.79
C ASP A 130 6.02 0.98 -20.65
N GLY A 131 5.64 0.40 -19.49
CA GLY A 131 5.86 -1.00 -19.14
C GLY A 131 7.28 -1.30 -18.69
N SER A 132 8.16 -0.31 -18.56
CA SER A 132 9.49 -0.49 -17.99
C SER A 132 9.43 -0.61 -16.46
N PRO A 133 10.42 -1.30 -15.84
CA PRO A 133 10.52 -1.31 -14.39
C PRO A 133 10.75 0.09 -13.82
N PHE A 134 9.92 0.49 -12.87
CA PHE A 134 10.12 1.73 -12.14
C PHE A 134 10.97 1.48 -10.88
N TYR A 135 11.98 2.34 -10.66
CA TYR A 135 12.93 2.23 -9.57
C TYR A 135 12.94 3.51 -8.75
N TRP A 136 12.06 3.62 -7.79
CA TRP A 136 12.07 4.78 -6.95
C TRP A 136 12.36 4.46 -5.46
N GLN A 137 12.39 3.19 -5.10
CA GLN A 137 12.78 2.79 -3.77
C GLN A 137 14.24 3.14 -3.50
N ALA A 138 14.51 3.49 -2.26
CA ALA A 138 15.84 3.89 -1.82
C ALA A 138 16.14 3.29 -0.44
N LYS A 139 17.43 3.19 -0.13
CA LYS A 139 17.90 2.95 1.23
C LYS A 139 18.40 4.28 1.79
N PHE A 140 17.87 4.70 2.94
CA PHE A 140 18.33 5.90 3.60
C PHE A 140 19.70 5.65 4.25
N ASN A 141 20.70 6.43 3.85
CA ASN A 141 22.02 6.42 4.47
C ASN A 141 22.02 7.38 5.66
N GLN A 142 21.92 6.84 6.87
CA GLN A 142 21.84 7.63 8.10
C GLN A 142 23.09 8.46 8.38
N PHE A 143 24.27 8.00 7.91
CA PHE A 143 25.53 8.73 8.10
C PHE A 143 25.62 9.97 7.19
N LEU A 144 25.19 9.81 5.93
CA LEU A 144 25.21 10.91 4.94
C LEU A 144 23.94 11.75 4.95
N GLY A 145 22.86 11.28 5.58
CA GLY A 145 21.56 11.97 5.61
C GLY A 145 20.85 12.01 4.25
N VAL A 146 21.15 11.06 3.35
CA VAL A 146 20.60 11.04 1.98
C VAL A 146 20.03 9.67 1.60
N PRO A 147 18.98 9.63 0.76
CA PRO A 147 18.52 8.38 0.16
C PRO A 147 19.50 7.91 -0.93
N LEU A 148 19.79 6.62 -0.94
CA LEU A 148 20.58 5.95 -1.98
C LEU A 148 19.60 5.11 -2.83
N PRO A 149 19.35 5.50 -4.08
CA PRO A 149 18.34 4.84 -4.92
C PRO A 149 18.77 3.42 -5.30
N TYR A 150 17.78 2.54 -5.44
CA TYR A 150 17.95 1.21 -5.99
C TYR A 150 17.92 1.23 -7.52
N SER A 151 18.70 0.35 -8.13
CA SER A 151 18.80 0.19 -9.60
C SER A 151 18.39 -1.21 -10.09
N GLY A 152 17.75 -2.01 -9.24
CA GLY A 152 17.38 -3.41 -9.52
C GLY A 152 18.49 -4.45 -9.30
N LYS A 153 19.74 -4.02 -9.16
CA LYS A 153 20.87 -4.93 -8.91
C LYS A 153 20.95 -5.41 -7.45
N GLN A 154 20.18 -4.80 -6.56
CA GLN A 154 20.20 -5.03 -5.12
C GLN A 154 19.52 -6.33 -4.69
N PHE A 155 18.64 -6.88 -5.52
CA PHE A 155 17.89 -8.09 -5.19
C PHE A 155 18.76 -9.34 -5.09
N GLY A 156 19.91 -9.36 -5.77
CA GLY A 156 20.82 -10.49 -5.75
C GLY A 156 20.18 -11.78 -6.27
N ARG A 157 20.64 -12.92 -5.75
CA ARG A 157 20.06 -14.23 -6.09
C ARG A 157 18.84 -14.59 -5.24
N GLU A 158 18.62 -13.89 -4.15
CA GLU A 158 17.55 -14.15 -3.19
C GLU A 158 16.24 -13.46 -3.56
N GLY A 159 16.26 -12.56 -4.55
CA GLY A 159 15.07 -11.85 -5.03
C GLY A 159 14.56 -10.75 -4.08
N TYR A 160 15.38 -10.30 -3.12
CA TYR A 160 15.00 -9.19 -2.24
C TYR A 160 16.19 -8.35 -1.78
N ALA A 161 15.89 -7.16 -1.29
CA ALA A 161 16.85 -6.28 -0.62
C ALA A 161 16.28 -5.76 0.69
N ILE A 162 17.10 -5.66 1.74
CA ILE A 162 16.70 -5.04 3.00
C ILE A 162 16.90 -3.53 2.89
N THR A 163 15.83 -2.80 3.15
CA THR A 163 15.79 -1.35 3.15
C THR A 163 15.42 -0.79 4.55
N ASN A 164 15.49 0.51 4.71
CA ASN A 164 15.02 1.25 5.87
C ASN A 164 14.24 2.51 5.46
N SER A 165 13.75 2.51 4.25
CA SER A 165 12.90 3.55 3.68
C SER A 165 11.90 2.88 2.75
N GLY A 166 10.78 3.53 2.46
CA GLY A 166 9.76 3.02 1.58
C GLY A 166 8.75 4.11 1.27
N THR A 167 7.72 3.73 0.54
CA THR A 167 6.63 4.60 0.16
C THR A 167 5.32 3.95 0.52
N PHE A 168 4.27 4.72 0.75
CA PHE A 168 2.94 4.14 0.93
C PHE A 168 2.42 3.49 -0.36
N GLU A 169 2.88 3.94 -1.52
CA GLU A 169 2.55 3.28 -2.77
C GLU A 169 3.11 1.85 -2.80
N GLY A 170 2.28 0.88 -2.46
CA GLY A 170 2.60 -0.54 -2.47
C GLY A 170 3.22 -1.11 -1.18
N MET A 171 3.20 -0.38 -0.07
CA MET A 171 3.64 -0.93 1.22
C MET A 171 2.64 -1.95 1.75
N LEU A 172 3.07 -3.20 1.88
CA LEU A 172 2.34 -4.25 2.60
C LEU A 172 2.92 -4.39 4.00
N ILE A 173 2.13 -4.06 5.03
CA ILE A 173 2.57 -4.03 6.44
C ILE A 173 1.68 -4.91 7.32
N HIS A 174 2.30 -5.72 8.17
CA HIS A 174 1.60 -6.57 9.13
C HIS A 174 1.04 -5.74 10.30
N ALA A 175 -0.17 -6.09 10.74
CA ALA A 175 -0.87 -5.41 11.82
C ALA A 175 -0.07 -5.29 13.13
N ASP A 176 0.77 -6.29 13.46
CA ASP A 176 1.62 -6.23 14.65
C ASP A 176 2.61 -5.06 14.59
N ILE A 177 3.19 -4.81 13.40
CA ILE A 177 4.13 -3.69 13.23
C ILE A 177 3.38 -2.37 13.41
N VAL A 178 2.19 -2.23 12.83
CA VAL A 178 1.36 -1.03 13.04
C VAL A 178 1.03 -0.82 14.52
N ARG A 179 0.71 -1.90 15.26
CA ARG A 179 0.45 -1.80 16.72
C ARG A 179 1.68 -1.38 17.51
N GLU A 180 2.88 -1.76 17.04
CA GLU A 180 4.16 -1.44 17.71
C GLU A 180 4.60 0.00 17.46
N ILE A 181 4.52 0.48 16.20
CA ILE A 181 5.03 1.81 15.80
C ILE A 181 3.95 2.90 15.78
N GLY A 182 2.66 2.54 15.88
CA GLY A 182 1.52 3.43 15.72
C GLY A 182 1.07 3.58 14.28
N LEU A 183 0.01 4.36 14.07
CA LEU A 183 -0.50 4.73 12.75
C LEU A 183 0.44 5.74 12.06
N PRO A 184 0.38 5.89 10.71
CA PRO A 184 1.03 7.01 10.02
C PRO A 184 0.67 8.35 10.67
N ASP A 185 1.65 9.24 10.82
CA ASP A 185 1.46 10.51 11.53
C ASP A 185 0.78 11.56 10.63
N PRO A 186 -0.48 11.94 10.88
CA PRO A 186 -1.22 12.86 10.01
C PRO A 186 -0.65 14.28 9.99
N ARG A 187 0.26 14.64 10.91
CA ARG A 187 0.88 15.97 10.99
C ARG A 187 1.82 16.26 9.82
N PHE A 188 2.29 15.23 9.11
CA PHE A 188 3.10 15.42 7.90
C PHE A 188 2.31 16.06 6.77
N PHE A 189 1.01 15.85 6.72
CA PHE A 189 0.10 16.25 5.67
C PHE A 189 0.46 15.62 4.31
N ILE A 190 1.65 15.93 3.76
CA ILE A 190 2.20 15.36 2.53
C ILE A 190 3.73 15.39 2.56
N SER A 191 4.36 14.39 1.98
CA SER A 191 5.81 14.18 1.83
C SER A 191 6.54 13.78 3.12
N TRP A 192 7.43 12.82 2.98
CA TRP A 192 8.26 12.22 4.02
C TRP A 192 7.52 11.39 5.08
N ASP A 193 6.22 11.36 5.07
CA ASP A 193 5.38 10.54 5.92
C ASP A 193 5.63 9.04 5.70
N ASP A 194 5.64 8.61 4.45
CA ASP A 194 5.92 7.26 3.98
C ASP A 194 7.35 6.79 4.31
N ALA A 195 8.35 7.60 3.94
CA ALA A 195 9.75 7.31 4.24
C ALA A 195 10.02 7.25 5.75
N THR A 196 9.40 8.17 6.53
CA THR A 196 9.50 8.18 7.99
C THR A 196 8.82 6.96 8.59
N TYR A 197 7.65 6.57 8.09
CA TYR A 197 6.92 5.40 8.58
C TYR A 197 7.69 4.10 8.32
N ALA A 198 8.23 3.93 7.09
CA ALA A 198 9.09 2.82 6.76
C ALA A 198 10.37 2.79 7.61
N TRP A 199 10.95 3.98 7.90
CA TRP A 199 12.11 4.09 8.78
C TRP A 199 11.79 3.67 10.22
N LEU A 200 10.65 4.07 10.77
CA LEU A 200 10.19 3.62 12.09
C LEU A 200 10.01 2.10 12.12
N ALA A 201 9.35 1.54 11.10
CA ALA A 201 9.19 0.09 10.98
C ALA A 201 10.54 -0.64 10.93
N ALA A 202 11.55 -0.06 10.27
CA ALA A 202 12.90 -0.62 10.17
C ALA A 202 13.69 -0.60 11.49
N GLN A 203 13.27 0.18 12.50
CA GLN A 203 13.87 0.14 13.84
C GLN A 203 13.45 -1.12 14.62
N HIS A 204 12.30 -1.71 14.29
CA HIS A 204 11.70 -2.82 15.02
C HIS A 204 11.71 -4.12 14.21
N ASN A 205 11.79 -4.03 12.86
CA ASN A 205 11.71 -5.19 11.99
C ASN A 205 12.52 -5.00 10.70
N GLN A 206 12.67 -6.08 9.91
CA GLN A 206 13.23 -5.96 8.57
C GLN A 206 12.16 -5.44 7.61
N VAL A 207 12.49 -4.40 6.86
CA VAL A 207 11.71 -3.90 5.73
C VAL A 207 12.32 -4.47 4.46
N ALA A 208 11.57 -5.26 3.72
CA ALA A 208 12.02 -5.91 2.50
C ALA A 208 11.48 -5.21 1.26
N TYR A 209 12.35 -5.01 0.28
CA TYR A 209 11.98 -4.68 -1.08
C TYR A 209 12.20 -5.93 -1.94
N VAL A 210 11.14 -6.50 -2.49
CA VAL A 210 11.16 -7.78 -3.21
C VAL A 210 11.14 -7.58 -4.73
N ASP A 211 11.76 -8.52 -5.48
CA ASP A 211 11.87 -8.46 -6.94
C ASP A 211 10.59 -8.99 -7.63
N GLU A 212 9.43 -8.68 -7.07
CA GLU A 212 8.14 -9.09 -7.59
C GLU A 212 7.34 -7.86 -8.04
N PHE A 213 6.84 -7.90 -9.26
CA PHE A 213 5.96 -6.84 -9.76
C PHE A 213 4.54 -7.07 -9.28
N VAL A 214 3.98 -6.08 -8.61
CA VAL A 214 2.64 -6.15 -8.00
C VAL A 214 1.73 -5.00 -8.43
N LEU A 215 2.32 -3.93 -8.96
CA LEU A 215 1.64 -2.73 -9.42
C LEU A 215 2.13 -2.31 -10.81
N LYS A 216 1.33 -1.51 -11.49
CA LYS A 216 1.71 -0.70 -12.66
C LYS A 216 1.07 0.68 -12.55
N ARG A 217 1.62 1.65 -13.29
CA ARG A 217 1.06 3.00 -13.38
C ARG A 217 0.52 3.28 -14.77
#